data_d343a196df1191aca89034c17519aa68
#
_entry.id   d343a196df1191aca89034c17519aa68
#
_cell.length_a   1.000
_cell.length_b   1.000
_cell.length_c   1.000
_cell.angle_alpha   90.00
_cell.angle_beta   90.00
_cell.angle_gamma   90.00
#
_symmetry.space_group_name_H-M   'P 1'
#
loop_
_entity.id
_entity.type
_entity.pdbx_description
1 polymer ?
#
loop_
_entity_poly.entity_id
_entity_poly.type
_entity_poly.pdbx_seq_one_letter_code
_entity_poly.pdbx_strand_id
1 'polypeptide(L)'
;PMDAEGQSNNVFAKISASLKAQGLTEADVVSMTIYMVGKDGKPMDFQGMMKGYSAYYGTATQPNKPTRSTVQVAGLASPTALLEVEVTAVRKPK
;
A
#
# COMPACT_ATOMS: atom_id res chain seq x y z
N PRO A 1 9.57 16.83 -1.10
CA PRO A 1 8.83 15.59 -1.33
C PRO A 1 9.07 14.58 -0.21
N MET A 2 8.05 13.82 0.09
CA MET A 2 8.13 12.80 1.12
C MET A 2 8.96 11.61 0.67
N ASP A 3 9.60 10.94 1.63
CA ASP A 3 10.28 9.68 1.39
C ASP A 3 9.27 8.54 1.22
N ALA A 4 9.76 7.32 1.04
CA ALA A 4 8.89 6.16 0.81
C ALA A 4 7.98 5.90 2.00
N GLU A 5 8.47 6.07 3.22
CA GLU A 5 7.63 5.90 4.41
C GLU A 5 6.49 6.90 4.43
N GLY A 6 6.77 8.18 4.18
CA GLY A 6 5.74 9.22 4.16
C GLY A 6 4.71 8.99 3.06
N GLN A 7 5.17 8.62 1.86
CA GLN A 7 4.26 8.32 0.77
C GLN A 7 3.43 7.06 1.04
N SER A 8 4.03 6.05 1.67
CA SER A 8 3.33 4.83 2.06
C SER A 8 2.22 5.14 3.06
N ASN A 9 2.52 5.93 4.10
CA ASN A 9 1.51 6.34 5.07
C ASN A 9 0.34 7.04 4.40
N ASN A 10 0.63 7.93 3.45
CA ASN A 10 -0.42 8.66 2.74
C ASN A 10 -1.27 7.76 1.85
N VAL A 11 -0.65 6.87 1.09
CA VAL A 11 -1.41 6.04 0.15
C VAL A 11 -2.28 5.03 0.91
N PHE A 12 -1.78 4.46 2.01
CA PHE A 12 -2.59 3.53 2.78
C PHE A 12 -3.73 4.24 3.53
N ALA A 13 -3.53 5.49 3.96
CA ALA A 13 -4.62 6.28 4.52
C ALA A 13 -5.71 6.54 3.47
N LYS A 14 -5.33 6.83 2.23
CA LYS A 14 -6.29 7.04 1.14
C LYS A 14 -7.05 5.76 0.80
N ILE A 15 -6.34 4.63 0.77
CA ILE A 15 -6.97 3.33 0.52
C ILE A 15 -7.97 3.02 1.63
N SER A 16 -7.60 3.25 2.88
CA SER A 16 -8.49 3.03 4.03
C SER A 16 -9.75 3.87 3.91
N ALA A 17 -9.61 5.15 3.56
CA ALA A 17 -10.76 6.03 3.38
C ALA A 17 -11.65 5.58 2.21
N SER A 18 -11.04 5.13 1.11
CA SER A 18 -11.77 4.63 -0.05
C SER A 18 -12.56 3.36 0.26
N LEU A 19 -11.94 2.44 1.01
CA LEU A 19 -12.62 1.22 1.45
C LEU A 19 -13.82 1.56 2.34
N LYS A 20 -13.61 2.44 3.30
CA LYS A 20 -14.65 2.85 4.23
C LYS A 20 -15.83 3.50 3.49
N ALA A 21 -15.57 4.33 2.49
CA ALA A 21 -16.60 4.97 1.68
C ALA A 21 -17.47 3.93 0.95
N GLN A 22 -16.94 2.74 0.70
CA GLN A 22 -17.65 1.66 0.04
C GLN A 22 -18.20 0.62 1.01
N GLY A 23 -18.11 0.88 2.32
CA GLY A 23 -18.57 -0.05 3.35
C GLY A 23 -17.63 -1.25 3.56
N LEU A 24 -16.36 -1.09 3.18
CA LEU A 24 -15.35 -2.14 3.30
C LEU A 24 -14.27 -1.73 4.29
N THR A 25 -13.44 -2.68 4.69
CA THR A 25 -12.30 -2.45 5.58
C THR A 25 -11.07 -3.16 5.03
N GLU A 26 -9.93 -2.96 5.69
CA GLU A 26 -8.70 -3.67 5.36
C GLU A 26 -8.87 -5.19 5.42
N ALA A 27 -9.75 -5.69 6.29
CA ALA A 27 -10.02 -7.13 6.40
C ALA A 27 -10.64 -7.71 5.12
N ASP A 28 -11.23 -6.88 4.27
CA ASP A 28 -11.84 -7.31 3.01
C ASP A 28 -10.86 -7.32 1.85
N VAL A 29 -9.65 -6.80 2.03
CA VAL A 29 -8.63 -6.78 0.98
C VAL A 29 -8.02 -8.17 0.86
N VAL A 30 -8.11 -8.76 -0.33
CA VAL A 30 -7.65 -10.14 -0.56
C VAL A 30 -6.33 -10.18 -1.32
N SER A 31 -6.03 -9.17 -2.12
CA SER A 31 -4.74 -9.12 -2.82
C SER A 31 -4.28 -7.68 -2.99
N MET A 32 -2.96 -7.53 -3.11
CA MET A 32 -2.32 -6.22 -3.23
C MET A 32 -1.07 -6.34 -4.08
N THR A 33 -0.86 -5.38 -4.96
CA THR A 33 0.40 -5.24 -5.68
C THR A 33 0.96 -3.86 -5.40
N ILE A 34 2.23 -3.80 -5.02
CA ILE A 34 2.91 -2.56 -4.73
C ILE A 34 4.03 -2.37 -5.75
N TYR A 35 3.96 -1.28 -6.50
CA TYR A 35 4.97 -0.89 -7.49
C TYR A 35 5.82 0.20 -6.86
N MET A 36 7.14 -0.01 -6.82
CA MET A 36 8.05 0.95 -6.20
C MET A 36 9.16 1.33 -7.15
N VAL A 37 9.65 2.55 -7.00
CA VAL A 37 10.83 3.02 -7.73
C VAL A 37 11.95 3.31 -6.74
N GLY A 38 13.20 3.09 -7.16
CA GLY A 38 14.37 3.53 -6.42
C GLY A 38 14.58 5.01 -6.64
N LYS A 39 15.12 5.69 -5.65
CA LYS A 39 15.39 7.12 -5.73
C LYS A 39 16.89 7.34 -5.89
N ASP A 40 17.27 8.25 -6.79
CA ASP A 40 18.66 8.66 -6.98
C ASP A 40 19.60 7.48 -7.25
N GLY A 41 19.18 6.54 -8.07
CA GLY A 41 19.97 5.38 -8.44
C GLY A 41 20.07 4.30 -7.38
N LYS A 42 19.36 4.45 -6.26
CA LYS A 42 19.34 3.48 -5.18
C LYS A 42 18.21 2.47 -5.37
N PRO A 43 18.30 1.29 -4.71
CA PRO A 43 17.17 0.35 -4.73
C PRO A 43 15.93 0.95 -4.08
N MET A 44 14.77 0.35 -4.34
CA MET A 44 13.53 0.75 -3.70
C MET A 44 13.63 0.63 -2.18
N ASP A 45 13.00 1.56 -1.46
CA ASP A 45 12.99 1.57 0.01
C ASP A 45 11.85 0.69 0.53
N PHE A 46 12.07 -0.62 0.49
CA PHE A 46 11.09 -1.60 0.93
C PHE A 46 10.72 -1.40 2.41
N GLN A 47 11.71 -1.11 3.25
CA GLN A 47 11.48 -0.94 4.70
C GLN A 47 10.58 0.27 4.98
N GLY A 48 10.79 1.37 4.27
CA GLY A 48 9.94 2.55 4.39
C GLY A 48 8.49 2.25 4.01
N MET A 49 8.31 1.51 2.91
CA MET A 49 6.96 1.10 2.50
C MET A 49 6.32 0.22 3.57
N MET A 50 7.06 -0.74 4.14
CA MET A 50 6.53 -1.67 5.13
C MET A 50 6.07 -0.97 6.40
N LYS A 51 6.66 0.15 6.76
CA LYS A 51 6.21 0.92 7.93
C LYS A 51 4.78 1.42 7.75
N GLY A 52 4.44 1.92 6.56
CA GLY A 52 3.07 2.32 6.26
C GLY A 52 2.12 1.12 6.18
N TYR A 53 2.54 0.08 5.47
CA TYR A 53 1.74 -1.13 5.31
C TYR A 53 1.39 -1.76 6.66
N SER A 54 2.36 -1.88 7.56
CA SER A 54 2.19 -2.57 8.83
C SER A 54 1.30 -1.82 9.82
N ALA A 55 1.01 -0.55 9.56
CA ALA A 55 0.06 0.20 10.36
C ALA A 55 -1.40 -0.21 10.09
N TYR A 56 -1.66 -0.84 8.94
CA TYR A 56 -3.03 -1.18 8.51
C TYR A 56 -3.27 -2.68 8.37
N TYR A 57 -2.23 -3.48 8.18
CA TYR A 57 -2.36 -4.92 7.93
C TYR A 57 -1.47 -5.71 8.86
N GLY A 58 -1.99 -6.82 9.39
CA GLY A 58 -1.23 -7.65 10.32
C GLY A 58 -1.04 -6.99 11.67
N THR A 59 -1.98 -6.16 12.11
CA THR A 59 -1.94 -5.50 13.40
C THR A 59 -2.74 -6.31 14.44
N ALA A 60 -2.60 -5.95 15.71
CA ALA A 60 -3.35 -6.61 16.78
C ALA A 60 -4.87 -6.46 16.61
N THR A 61 -5.33 -5.31 16.07
CA THR A 61 -6.75 -5.04 15.89
C THR A 61 -7.24 -5.40 14.49
N GLN A 62 -6.34 -5.53 13.51
CA GLN A 62 -6.66 -5.95 12.15
C GLN A 62 -5.58 -6.94 11.70
N PRO A 63 -5.68 -8.23 12.10
CA PRO A 63 -4.60 -9.21 11.85
C PRO A 63 -4.55 -9.75 10.43
N ASN A 64 -5.58 -9.53 9.62
CA ASN A 64 -5.63 -10.09 8.26
C ASN A 64 -4.59 -9.44 7.36
N LYS A 65 -3.98 -10.27 6.52
CA LYS A 65 -3.03 -9.82 5.50
C LYS A 65 -3.49 -10.30 4.13
N PRO A 66 -3.48 -9.43 3.11
CA PRO A 66 -3.74 -9.88 1.74
C PRO A 66 -2.53 -10.62 1.19
N THR A 67 -2.72 -11.35 0.09
CA THR A 67 -1.56 -11.73 -0.71
C THR A 67 -0.94 -10.44 -1.24
N ARG A 68 0.38 -10.35 -1.20
CA ARG A 68 1.06 -9.12 -1.57
C ARG A 68 2.27 -9.42 -2.43
N SER A 69 2.36 -8.72 -3.55
CA SER A 69 3.57 -8.69 -4.38
C SER A 69 4.14 -7.29 -4.34
N THR A 70 5.44 -7.16 -4.14
CA THR A 70 6.12 -5.87 -4.20
C THR A 70 7.21 -5.97 -5.24
N VAL A 71 7.16 -5.08 -6.23
CA VAL A 71 8.10 -5.11 -7.36
C VAL A 71 8.70 -3.73 -7.55
N GLN A 72 9.95 -3.71 -7.99
CA GLN A 72 10.60 -2.47 -8.38
C GLN A 72 10.38 -2.24 -9.87
N VAL A 73 9.96 -1.02 -10.23
CA VAL A 73 9.73 -0.63 -11.62
C VAL A 73 10.62 0.56 -11.95
N ALA A 74 10.80 0.82 -13.25
CA ALA A 74 11.67 1.90 -13.70
C ALA A 74 11.09 3.29 -13.44
N GLY A 75 9.76 3.42 -13.43
CA GLY A 75 9.11 4.69 -13.19
C GLY A 75 7.62 4.52 -13.00
N LEU A 76 6.99 5.54 -12.45
CA LEU A 76 5.54 5.62 -12.24
C LEU A 76 5.00 6.83 -13.00
N ALA A 77 3.67 6.93 -13.10
CA ALA A 77 3.03 8.02 -13.84
C ALA A 77 3.42 9.39 -13.29
N SER A 78 3.53 9.53 -11.97
CA SER A 78 4.00 10.75 -11.34
C SER A 78 5.52 10.68 -11.15
N PRO A 79 6.29 11.68 -11.60
CA PRO A 79 7.76 11.64 -11.46
C PRO A 79 8.25 11.75 -10.02
N THR A 80 7.39 12.18 -9.09
CA THR A 80 7.77 12.29 -7.68
C THR A 80 7.25 11.13 -6.84
N ALA A 81 6.44 10.24 -7.41
CA ALA A 81 5.91 9.09 -6.68
C ALA A 81 7.00 8.03 -6.52
N LEU A 82 7.14 7.51 -5.29
CA LEU A 82 8.06 6.42 -4.98
C LEU A 82 7.36 5.09 -4.92
N LEU A 83 6.04 5.08 -4.82
CA LEU A 83 5.27 3.84 -4.85
C LEU A 83 3.86 4.08 -5.35
N GLU A 84 3.25 3.00 -5.82
CA GLU A 84 1.86 2.97 -6.23
C GLU A 84 1.28 1.65 -5.74
N VAL A 85 0.08 1.67 -5.19
CA VAL A 85 -0.52 0.49 -4.58
C VAL A 85 -1.84 0.18 -5.26
N GLU A 86 -2.00 -1.08 -5.64
CA GLU A 86 -3.22 -1.59 -6.25
C GLU A 86 -3.79 -2.67 -5.34
N VAL A 87 -5.05 -2.54 -4.96
CA VAL A 87 -5.69 -3.51 -4.06
C VAL A 87 -6.95 -4.08 -4.70
N THR A 88 -7.24 -5.33 -4.36
CA THR A 88 -8.50 -5.97 -4.67
C THR A 88 -9.17 -6.32 -3.37
N ALA A 89 -10.38 -5.81 -3.18
CA ALA A 89 -11.19 -6.11 -2.01
C ALA A 89 -12.46 -6.82 -2.46
N VAL A 90 -12.95 -7.73 -1.62
CA VAL A 90 -14.13 -8.53 -1.94
C VAL A 90 -15.20 -8.25 -0.89
N ARG A 91 -16.39 -7.90 -1.37
CA ARG A 91 -17.54 -7.67 -0.52
C ARG A 91 -18.11 -9.03 -0.11
N LYS A 92 -18.23 -9.26 1.20
CA LYS A 92 -18.79 -10.50 1.70
C LYS A 92 -20.28 -10.57 1.43
N PRO A 93 -20.82 -11.76 1.13
CA PRO A 93 -22.27 -11.94 1.05
C PRO A 93 -22.90 -11.64 2.40
N LYS A 94 -24.08 -11.10 2.35
CA LYS A 94 -24.88 -10.85 3.57
C LYS A 94 -25.57 -12.12 4.02
#